data_87fca8774a2c22d088728b2350cc7655
#
_entry.id   87fca8774a2c22d088728b2350cc7655
#
_cell.length_a   1.000
_cell.length_b   1.000
_cell.length_c   1.000
_cell.angle_alpha   90.00
_cell.angle_beta   90.00
_cell.angle_gamma   90.00
#
_symmetry.space_group_name_H-M   'P 1'
#
loop_
_entity.id
_entity.type
_entity.pdbx_description
1 polymer ?
#
loop_
_entity_poly.entity_id
_entity_poly.type
_entity_poly.pdbx_seq_one_letter_code
_entity_poly.pdbx_strand_id
1 'polypeptide(L)'
;MASAKPDFALPPQTVLHARYLLGDTLGGGALGITYRAVQLDAPARGRVVAVKEFFPRALAVRAADGSVQPMPKGAADFALYCAQFVRGYRVLHAKADCPPLVPLLDLFEENGTAYVVMAYIEGETLLQRVKAHGAIPPRALMRMMRPFLHDLAALHQRKIIHRAIMPRNILLRGENPPILLDFGGARPDDWPLRRCPVLIGRGYLPPEQICQSRQGSWTDVYALCATMYYALTAKEPADALERLFAAKTGKDDPLVPIRALCPKLPRKQADALMAGLSLDSAARPADFAALESALYGSKIPHFAFRIPNWCARK
;
A
#
# COMPACT_ATOMS: atom_id res chain seq x y z
N MET A 1 -10.13 17.04 -7.82
CA MET A 1 -9.54 17.07 -9.17
C MET A 1 -9.49 15.65 -9.67
N ALA A 2 -10.16 15.32 -10.76
CA ALA A 2 -10.08 14.02 -11.41
C ALA A 2 -8.62 13.75 -11.81
N SER A 3 -8.08 12.60 -11.42
CA SER A 3 -6.78 12.14 -11.88
C SER A 3 -6.84 12.05 -13.40
N ALA A 4 -5.85 12.62 -14.11
CA ALA A 4 -5.78 12.52 -15.55
C ALA A 4 -5.87 11.03 -15.95
N LYS A 5 -6.78 10.72 -16.90
CA LYS A 5 -6.99 9.35 -17.37
C LYS A 5 -5.67 8.86 -17.98
N PRO A 6 -5.13 7.72 -17.53
CA PRO A 6 -3.96 7.14 -18.18
C PRO A 6 -4.31 6.74 -19.64
N ASP A 7 -3.48 7.09 -20.60
CA ASP A 7 -3.70 6.82 -22.05
C ASP A 7 -3.92 5.32 -22.38
N PHE A 8 -3.62 4.43 -21.45
CA PHE A 8 -3.74 2.97 -21.59
C PHE A 8 -4.87 2.36 -20.72
N ALA A 9 -5.72 3.18 -20.10
CA ALA A 9 -6.87 2.70 -19.34
C ALA A 9 -7.99 2.21 -20.28
N LEU A 10 -8.71 1.16 -19.85
CA LEU A 10 -9.92 0.74 -20.54
C LEU A 10 -10.92 1.90 -20.60
N PRO A 11 -11.70 1.99 -21.70
CA PRO A 11 -12.73 3.02 -21.82
C PRO A 11 -13.78 2.90 -20.70
N PRO A 12 -14.37 4.00 -20.24
CA PRO A 12 -15.60 3.94 -19.44
C PRO A 12 -16.68 3.15 -20.18
N GLN A 13 -17.57 2.52 -19.43
CA GLN A 13 -18.63 1.62 -19.91
C GLN A 13 -18.14 0.28 -20.50
N THR A 14 -16.85 -0.06 -20.39
CA THR A 14 -16.39 -1.42 -20.64
C THR A 14 -17.01 -2.35 -19.61
N VAL A 15 -17.57 -3.47 -20.06
CA VAL A 15 -18.09 -4.53 -19.18
C VAL A 15 -17.07 -5.63 -19.06
N LEU A 16 -16.63 -5.92 -17.83
CA LEU A 16 -15.73 -7.02 -17.52
C LEU A 16 -16.51 -8.17 -16.89
N HIS A 17 -16.14 -9.41 -17.28
CA HIS A 17 -16.71 -10.66 -16.75
C HIS A 17 -18.24 -10.69 -16.78
N ALA A 18 -18.86 -10.01 -17.75
CA ALA A 18 -20.30 -9.79 -17.87
C ALA A 18 -21.00 -9.23 -16.59
N ARG A 19 -20.21 -8.74 -15.61
CA ARG A 19 -20.69 -8.36 -14.26
C ARG A 19 -20.27 -6.98 -13.80
N TYR A 20 -19.18 -6.42 -14.33
CA TYR A 20 -18.61 -5.18 -13.81
C TYR A 20 -18.55 -4.11 -14.89
N LEU A 21 -19.41 -3.11 -14.79
CA LEU A 21 -19.43 -1.96 -15.68
C LEU A 21 -18.42 -0.91 -15.18
N LEU A 22 -17.35 -0.70 -15.94
CA LEU A 22 -16.30 0.25 -15.58
C LEU A 22 -16.78 1.70 -15.75
N GLY A 23 -16.42 2.52 -14.78
CA GLY A 23 -16.52 3.98 -14.82
C GLY A 23 -15.14 4.63 -14.91
N ASP A 24 -14.94 5.70 -14.13
CA ASP A 24 -13.69 6.45 -14.11
C ASP A 24 -12.53 5.69 -13.46
N THR A 25 -11.31 6.03 -13.83
CA THR A 25 -10.11 5.55 -13.14
C THR A 25 -9.98 6.21 -11.78
N LEU A 26 -9.79 5.40 -10.74
CA LEU A 26 -9.47 5.85 -9.39
C LEU A 26 -7.99 6.15 -9.21
N GLY A 27 -7.15 5.50 -10.02
CA GLY A 27 -5.72 5.71 -10.03
C GLY A 27 -4.98 4.67 -10.85
N GLY A 28 -3.72 4.96 -11.14
CA GLY A 28 -2.83 4.06 -11.85
C GLY A 28 -1.44 4.04 -11.22
N GLY A 29 -0.81 2.90 -11.28
CA GLY A 29 0.56 2.68 -10.81
C GLY A 29 1.39 1.94 -11.85
N ALA A 30 2.61 1.55 -11.50
CA ALA A 30 3.47 0.82 -12.43
C ALA A 30 3.04 -0.63 -12.65
N LEU A 31 2.25 -1.20 -11.74
CA LEU A 31 1.78 -2.60 -11.83
C LEU A 31 0.30 -2.73 -12.23
N GLY A 32 -0.45 -1.62 -12.32
CA GLY A 32 -1.85 -1.73 -12.67
C GLY A 32 -2.64 -0.44 -12.60
N ILE A 33 -3.90 -0.56 -12.97
CA ILE A 33 -4.88 0.51 -13.01
C ILE A 33 -6.05 0.11 -12.12
N THR A 34 -6.60 1.04 -11.36
CA THR A 34 -7.80 0.82 -10.55
C THR A 34 -8.94 1.67 -11.10
N TYR A 35 -10.07 1.04 -11.34
CA TYR A 35 -11.28 1.64 -11.85
C TYR A 35 -12.38 1.67 -10.78
N ARG A 36 -13.20 2.68 -10.79
CA ARG A 36 -14.52 2.63 -10.17
C ARG A 36 -15.42 1.83 -11.09
N ALA A 37 -16.22 0.91 -10.55
CA ALA A 37 -17.12 0.10 -11.34
C ALA A 37 -18.44 -0.11 -10.62
N VAL A 38 -19.46 -0.56 -11.37
CA VAL A 38 -20.75 -0.96 -10.85
C VAL A 38 -20.91 -2.45 -11.10
N GLN A 39 -21.21 -3.21 -10.05
CA GLN A 39 -21.53 -4.62 -10.13
C GLN A 39 -22.99 -4.78 -10.60
N LEU A 40 -23.22 -5.35 -11.78
CA LEU A 40 -24.54 -5.39 -12.47
C LEU A 40 -25.50 -6.42 -11.88
N ASP A 41 -24.99 -7.53 -11.36
CA ASP A 41 -25.75 -8.64 -10.78
C ASP A 41 -26.04 -8.48 -9.27
N ALA A 42 -25.67 -7.34 -8.68
CA ALA A 42 -25.97 -7.06 -7.27
C ALA A 42 -27.45 -6.68 -7.09
N PRO A 43 -28.09 -7.13 -5.99
CA PRO A 43 -29.48 -6.75 -5.70
C PRO A 43 -29.60 -5.24 -5.48
N ALA A 44 -30.61 -4.63 -6.11
CA ALA A 44 -31.04 -3.22 -6.04
C ALA A 44 -29.95 -2.15 -6.33
N ARG A 45 -30.02 -1.53 -7.50
CA ARG A 45 -29.26 -0.33 -7.97
C ARG A 45 -27.78 -0.48 -8.24
N GLY A 46 -27.25 -1.70 -8.31
CA GLY A 46 -25.82 -1.90 -8.59
C GLY A 46 -24.91 -1.52 -7.40
N ARG A 47 -24.04 -2.43 -6.99
CA ARG A 47 -23.04 -2.15 -5.95
C ARG A 47 -21.84 -1.44 -6.57
N VAL A 48 -21.42 -0.32 -6.00
CA VAL A 48 -20.17 0.32 -6.41
C VAL A 48 -18.99 -0.48 -5.85
N VAL A 49 -18.02 -0.80 -6.72
CA VAL A 49 -16.83 -1.58 -6.42
C VAL A 49 -15.59 -0.90 -7.00
N ALA A 50 -14.42 -1.29 -6.54
CA ALA A 50 -13.13 -0.94 -7.15
C ALA A 50 -12.59 -2.17 -7.88
N VAL A 51 -12.27 -2.02 -9.17
CA VAL A 51 -11.67 -3.08 -9.99
C VAL A 51 -10.23 -2.72 -10.28
N LYS A 52 -9.30 -3.55 -9.83
CA LYS A 52 -7.88 -3.38 -10.11
C LYS A 52 -7.43 -4.35 -11.19
N GLU A 53 -6.94 -3.81 -12.28
CA GLU A 53 -6.34 -4.53 -13.40
C GLU A 53 -4.84 -4.68 -13.18
N PHE A 54 -4.30 -5.86 -13.39
CA PHE A 54 -2.85 -6.06 -13.48
C PHE A 54 -2.38 -5.58 -14.86
N PHE A 55 -1.65 -4.47 -14.87
CA PHE A 55 -1.12 -3.85 -16.09
C PHE A 55 0.27 -3.26 -15.85
N PRO A 56 1.34 -4.08 -15.86
CA PRO A 56 2.71 -3.63 -15.68
C PRO A 56 3.23 -2.95 -16.96
N ARG A 57 3.16 -1.63 -17.02
CA ARG A 57 3.52 -0.81 -18.19
C ARG A 57 4.92 -1.04 -18.75
N ALA A 58 5.84 -1.49 -17.91
CA ALA A 58 7.20 -1.82 -18.33
C ALA A 58 7.29 -3.17 -19.07
N LEU A 59 6.23 -3.98 -19.04
CA LEU A 59 6.24 -5.36 -19.55
C LEU A 59 5.09 -5.66 -20.53
N ALA A 60 4.11 -4.77 -20.64
CA ALA A 60 2.92 -5.01 -21.45
C ALA A 60 2.39 -3.73 -22.11
N VAL A 61 1.69 -3.92 -23.22
CA VAL A 61 0.97 -2.89 -23.95
C VAL A 61 -0.51 -3.24 -24.04
N ARG A 62 -1.37 -2.23 -24.26
CA ARG A 62 -2.79 -2.43 -24.55
C ARG A 62 -2.99 -2.54 -26.06
N ALA A 63 -3.59 -3.63 -26.50
CA ALA A 63 -4.00 -3.78 -27.90
C ALA A 63 -5.28 -2.99 -28.22
N ALA A 64 -5.60 -2.86 -29.50
CA ALA A 64 -6.77 -2.11 -29.97
C ALA A 64 -8.11 -2.70 -29.50
N ASP A 65 -8.17 -4.02 -29.29
CA ASP A 65 -9.33 -4.74 -28.75
C ASP A 65 -9.48 -4.61 -27.22
N GLY A 66 -8.56 -3.88 -26.56
CA GLY A 66 -8.54 -3.73 -25.10
C GLY A 66 -7.78 -4.82 -24.36
N SER A 67 -7.27 -5.85 -25.03
CA SER A 67 -6.48 -6.90 -24.41
C SER A 67 -5.09 -6.40 -23.95
N VAL A 68 -4.50 -7.08 -22.97
CA VAL A 68 -3.15 -6.83 -22.49
C VAL A 68 -2.20 -7.80 -23.17
N GLN A 69 -1.23 -7.27 -23.89
CA GLN A 69 -0.24 -8.06 -24.60
C GLN A 69 1.15 -7.88 -23.96
N PRO A 70 1.78 -8.96 -23.48
CA PRO A 70 3.15 -8.89 -22.99
C PRO A 70 4.11 -8.46 -24.10
N MET A 71 5.05 -7.58 -23.78
CA MET A 71 6.15 -7.28 -24.70
C MET A 71 7.06 -8.51 -24.86
N PRO A 72 7.57 -8.82 -26.09
CA PRO A 72 8.33 -10.04 -26.33
C PRO A 72 9.49 -10.29 -25.37
N LYS A 73 10.27 -9.25 -25.04
CA LYS A 73 11.40 -9.33 -24.10
C LYS A 73 11.00 -9.49 -22.64
N GLY A 74 9.71 -9.27 -22.28
CA GLY A 74 9.19 -9.29 -20.92
C GLY A 74 8.10 -10.34 -20.67
N ALA A 75 7.80 -11.19 -21.64
CA ALA A 75 6.66 -12.11 -21.57
C ALA A 75 6.74 -13.10 -20.39
N ALA A 76 7.93 -13.67 -20.13
CA ALA A 76 8.15 -14.57 -19.01
C ALA A 76 7.98 -13.85 -17.65
N ASP A 77 8.48 -12.63 -17.54
CA ASP A 77 8.34 -11.81 -16.36
C ASP A 77 6.86 -11.38 -16.16
N PHE A 78 6.17 -11.01 -17.23
CA PHE A 78 4.74 -10.70 -17.18
C PHE A 78 3.93 -11.87 -16.63
N ALA A 79 4.11 -13.07 -17.18
CA ALA A 79 3.42 -14.28 -16.72
C ALA A 79 3.72 -14.58 -15.24
N LEU A 80 4.99 -14.49 -14.84
CA LEU A 80 5.40 -14.69 -13.46
C LEU A 80 4.73 -13.70 -12.51
N TYR A 81 4.70 -12.42 -12.88
CA TYR A 81 4.16 -11.38 -12.01
C TYR A 81 2.63 -11.36 -11.99
N CYS A 82 1.97 -11.73 -13.10
CA CYS A 82 0.54 -11.95 -13.13
C CYS A 82 0.15 -13.11 -12.18
N ALA A 83 0.86 -14.22 -12.25
CA ALA A 83 0.65 -15.34 -11.33
C ALA A 83 0.90 -14.97 -9.86
N GLN A 84 1.92 -14.13 -9.59
CA GLN A 84 2.18 -13.62 -8.24
C GLN A 84 1.09 -12.67 -7.75
N PHE A 85 0.56 -11.81 -8.61
CA PHE A 85 -0.55 -10.93 -8.33
C PHE A 85 -1.79 -11.75 -7.94
N VAL A 86 -2.21 -12.69 -8.77
CA VAL A 86 -3.35 -13.58 -8.51
C VAL A 86 -3.17 -14.36 -7.21
N ARG A 87 -2.01 -14.98 -7.00
CA ARG A 87 -1.72 -15.75 -5.79
C ARG A 87 -1.71 -14.88 -4.54
N GLY A 88 -1.13 -13.67 -4.60
CA GLY A 88 -1.11 -12.73 -3.48
C GLY A 88 -2.52 -12.40 -3.00
N TYR A 89 -3.40 -12.05 -3.93
CA TYR A 89 -4.79 -11.75 -3.59
C TYR A 89 -5.58 -12.97 -3.11
N ARG A 90 -5.34 -14.18 -3.64
CA ARG A 90 -5.97 -15.42 -3.11
C ARG A 90 -5.58 -15.70 -1.67
N VAL A 91 -4.31 -15.52 -1.31
CA VAL A 91 -3.84 -15.69 0.09
C VAL A 91 -4.51 -14.68 1.01
N LEU A 92 -4.68 -13.44 0.56
CA LEU A 92 -5.35 -12.41 1.33
C LEU A 92 -6.85 -12.66 1.45
N HIS A 93 -7.51 -13.12 0.38
CA HIS A 93 -8.93 -13.47 0.41
C HIS A 93 -9.22 -14.58 1.42
N ALA A 94 -8.35 -15.60 1.49
CA ALA A 94 -8.46 -16.67 2.48
C ALA A 94 -8.29 -16.18 3.94
N LYS A 95 -7.81 -14.94 4.14
CA LYS A 95 -7.61 -14.29 5.44
C LYS A 95 -8.48 -13.03 5.60
N ALA A 96 -9.64 -13.01 4.96
CA ALA A 96 -10.51 -11.83 4.77
C ALA A 96 -10.95 -11.10 6.06
N ASP A 97 -10.90 -11.77 7.22
CA ASP A 97 -11.29 -11.17 8.51
C ASP A 97 -10.16 -10.35 9.17
N CYS A 98 -9.16 -9.94 8.40
CA CYS A 98 -8.03 -9.17 8.92
C CYS A 98 -8.23 -7.67 8.63
N PRO A 99 -8.55 -6.82 9.63
CA PRO A 99 -8.34 -5.40 9.47
C PRO A 99 -6.81 -5.17 9.30
N PRO A 100 -6.36 -4.22 8.54
CA PRO A 100 -7.05 -3.07 7.91
C PRO A 100 -7.33 -3.29 6.42
N LEU A 101 -7.65 -4.50 5.99
CA LEU A 101 -7.74 -4.85 4.58
C LEU A 101 -9.05 -4.36 3.94
N VAL A 102 -8.94 -3.87 2.70
CA VAL A 102 -10.12 -3.68 1.86
C VAL A 102 -10.67 -5.06 1.49
N PRO A 103 -11.98 -5.32 1.67
CA PRO A 103 -12.57 -6.59 1.32
C PRO A 103 -12.42 -6.92 -0.16
N LEU A 104 -11.94 -8.11 -0.42
CA LEU A 104 -11.92 -8.69 -1.74
C LEU A 104 -13.29 -9.31 -2.03
N LEU A 105 -13.83 -9.03 -3.20
CA LEU A 105 -15.15 -9.48 -3.62
C LEU A 105 -15.06 -10.53 -4.72
N ASP A 106 -14.09 -10.40 -5.63
CA ASP A 106 -13.92 -11.29 -6.77
C ASP A 106 -12.48 -11.23 -7.31
N LEU A 107 -12.09 -12.27 -8.05
CA LEU A 107 -10.82 -12.36 -8.76
C LEU A 107 -11.01 -13.21 -10.02
N PHE A 108 -10.72 -12.64 -11.18
CA PHE A 108 -10.87 -13.33 -12.48
C PHE A 108 -9.77 -12.95 -13.46
N GLU A 109 -9.62 -13.74 -14.50
CA GLU A 109 -8.69 -13.51 -15.61
C GLU A 109 -9.50 -13.29 -16.88
N GLU A 110 -9.20 -12.21 -17.59
CA GLU A 110 -9.84 -11.79 -18.84
C GLU A 110 -8.89 -10.86 -19.59
N ASN A 111 -9.09 -10.66 -20.89
CA ASN A 111 -8.31 -9.73 -21.71
C ASN A 111 -6.78 -9.94 -21.62
N GLY A 112 -6.31 -11.17 -21.42
CA GLY A 112 -4.88 -11.49 -21.31
C GLY A 112 -4.23 -11.01 -20.00
N THR A 113 -5.01 -10.67 -18.99
CA THR A 113 -4.53 -10.23 -17.67
C THR A 113 -5.44 -10.68 -16.53
N ALA A 114 -5.18 -10.23 -15.32
CA ALA A 114 -5.97 -10.55 -14.13
C ALA A 114 -6.59 -9.28 -13.52
N TYR A 115 -7.80 -9.45 -12.98
CA TYR A 115 -8.56 -8.40 -12.31
C TYR A 115 -8.91 -8.82 -10.89
N VAL A 116 -8.84 -7.86 -9.97
CA VAL A 116 -9.27 -8.01 -8.59
C VAL A 116 -10.39 -7.02 -8.31
N VAL A 117 -11.51 -7.51 -7.82
CA VAL A 117 -12.64 -6.69 -7.40
C VAL A 117 -12.64 -6.53 -5.89
N MET A 118 -12.72 -5.30 -5.44
CA MET A 118 -12.67 -4.92 -4.03
C MET A 118 -13.86 -4.02 -3.68
N ALA A 119 -14.21 -3.98 -2.41
CA ALA A 119 -15.17 -2.98 -1.93
C ALA A 119 -14.66 -1.57 -2.27
N TYR A 120 -15.53 -0.75 -2.87
CA TYR A 120 -15.24 0.67 -3.01
C TYR A 120 -15.44 1.37 -1.67
N ILE A 121 -14.45 2.10 -1.22
CA ILE A 121 -14.49 2.85 0.03
C ILE A 121 -14.24 4.31 -0.28
N GLU A 122 -15.16 5.17 0.15
CA GLU A 122 -15.00 6.61 0.00
C GLU A 122 -13.94 7.15 0.96
N GLY A 123 -13.15 8.09 0.45
CA GLY A 123 -12.08 8.73 1.23
C GLY A 123 -11.04 9.38 0.33
N GLU A 124 -10.10 10.04 0.95
CA GLU A 124 -8.90 10.56 0.29
C GLU A 124 -7.66 9.78 0.74
N THR A 125 -6.69 9.61 -0.14
CA THR A 125 -5.42 9.00 0.27
C THR A 125 -4.62 9.97 1.13
N LEU A 126 -3.74 9.44 1.97
CA LEU A 126 -2.81 10.25 2.77
C LEU A 126 -1.95 11.16 1.87
N LEU A 127 -1.62 10.68 0.66
CA LEU A 127 -0.92 11.49 -0.35
C LEU A 127 -1.74 12.69 -0.79
N GLN A 128 -3.02 12.47 -1.13
CA GLN A 128 -3.94 13.54 -1.55
C GLN A 128 -4.13 14.56 -0.41
N ARG A 129 -4.34 14.08 0.81
CA ARG A 129 -4.49 14.91 2.00
C ARG A 129 -3.28 15.82 2.23
N VAL A 130 -2.06 15.27 2.17
CA VAL A 130 -0.83 16.05 2.39
C VAL A 130 -0.58 17.02 1.23
N LYS A 131 -0.82 16.61 -0.02
CA LYS A 131 -0.70 17.50 -1.18
C LYS A 131 -1.67 18.68 -1.15
N ALA A 132 -2.90 18.46 -0.70
CA ALA A 132 -3.93 19.49 -0.68
C ALA A 132 -3.77 20.46 0.52
N HIS A 133 -3.31 19.97 1.67
CA HIS A 133 -3.37 20.72 2.93
C HIS A 133 -2.03 20.83 3.68
N GLY A 134 -0.94 20.30 3.12
CA GLY A 134 0.37 20.29 3.75
C GLY A 134 0.49 19.25 4.87
N ALA A 135 1.56 19.40 5.66
CA ALA A 135 1.91 18.49 6.74
C ALA A 135 0.79 18.36 7.79
N ILE A 136 0.61 17.15 8.29
CA ILE A 136 -0.38 16.85 9.33
C ILE A 136 0.23 17.16 10.70
N PRO A 137 -0.48 17.90 11.57
CA PRO A 137 0.02 18.19 12.92
C PRO A 137 0.33 16.90 13.70
N PRO A 138 1.46 16.86 14.48
CA PRO A 138 1.91 15.63 15.16
C PRO A 138 0.83 14.94 15.99
N ARG A 139 0.10 15.69 16.82
CA ARG A 139 -0.99 15.11 17.65
C ARG A 139 -2.09 14.47 16.82
N ALA A 140 -2.46 15.08 15.70
CA ALA A 140 -3.49 14.56 14.82
C ALA A 140 -3.00 13.27 14.13
N LEU A 141 -1.77 13.27 13.57
CA LEU A 141 -1.21 12.07 12.94
C LEU A 141 -1.07 10.92 13.93
N MET A 142 -0.52 11.16 15.12
CA MET A 142 -0.34 10.14 16.14
C MET A 142 -1.69 9.53 16.57
N ARG A 143 -2.73 10.36 16.77
CA ARG A 143 -4.07 9.86 17.10
C ARG A 143 -4.64 8.98 16.00
N MET A 144 -4.50 9.40 14.75
CA MET A 144 -4.99 8.68 13.57
C MET A 144 -4.23 7.36 13.34
N MET A 145 -2.91 7.36 13.51
CA MET A 145 -2.07 6.19 13.21
C MET A 145 -2.11 5.11 14.31
N ARG A 146 -2.50 5.43 15.53
CA ARG A 146 -2.50 4.45 16.61
C ARG A 146 -3.41 3.23 16.34
N PRO A 147 -4.72 3.40 16.03
CA PRO A 147 -5.57 2.26 15.68
C PRO A 147 -5.08 1.55 14.41
N PHE A 148 -4.56 2.28 13.43
CA PHE A 148 -4.01 1.70 12.21
C PHE A 148 -2.79 0.81 12.46
N LEU A 149 -1.89 1.20 13.37
CA LEU A 149 -0.76 0.37 13.80
C LEU A 149 -1.21 -0.94 14.45
N HIS A 150 -2.24 -0.87 15.29
CA HIS A 150 -2.84 -2.06 15.90
C HIS A 150 -3.37 -3.04 14.84
N ASP A 151 -4.09 -2.51 13.84
CA ASP A 151 -4.62 -3.30 12.74
C ASP A 151 -3.49 -3.91 11.86
N LEU A 152 -2.43 -3.14 11.61
CA LEU A 152 -1.24 -3.64 10.89
C LEU A 152 -0.49 -4.71 11.69
N ALA A 153 -0.45 -4.61 13.02
CA ALA A 153 0.14 -5.64 13.86
C ALA A 153 -0.59 -6.99 13.71
N ALA A 154 -1.93 -6.97 13.58
CA ALA A 154 -2.71 -8.17 13.31
C ALA A 154 -2.38 -8.81 11.96
N LEU A 155 -1.98 -8.03 10.96
CA LEU A 155 -1.48 -8.53 9.66
C LEU A 155 -0.17 -9.29 9.84
N HIS A 156 0.79 -8.70 10.56
CA HIS A 156 2.07 -9.35 10.86
C HIS A 156 1.94 -10.62 11.70
N GLN A 157 1.01 -10.66 12.67
CA GLN A 157 0.70 -11.89 13.42
C GLN A 157 0.24 -13.03 12.51
N ARG A 158 -0.41 -12.72 11.38
CA ARG A 158 -0.78 -13.69 10.35
C ARG A 158 0.33 -14.01 9.35
N LYS A 159 1.55 -13.55 9.63
CA LYS A 159 2.73 -13.75 8.78
C LYS A 159 2.57 -13.18 7.37
N ILE A 160 1.92 -12.03 7.25
CA ILE A 160 1.76 -11.31 5.99
C ILE A 160 2.58 -10.03 6.06
N ILE A 161 3.44 -9.82 5.06
CA ILE A 161 4.20 -8.59 4.83
C ILE A 161 3.54 -7.88 3.66
N HIS A 162 3.18 -6.60 3.83
CA HIS A 162 2.47 -5.82 2.81
C HIS A 162 3.37 -5.32 1.68
N ARG A 163 4.59 -4.84 2.01
CA ARG A 163 5.64 -4.43 1.08
C ARG A 163 5.35 -3.18 0.21
N ALA A 164 4.20 -2.57 0.38
CA ALA A 164 3.78 -1.40 -0.39
C ALA A 164 3.09 -0.34 0.49
N ILE A 165 3.50 -0.20 1.76
CA ILE A 165 3.00 0.84 2.64
C ILE A 165 3.61 2.17 2.21
N MET A 166 2.76 3.08 1.72
CA MET A 166 3.14 4.42 1.27
C MET A 166 1.92 5.34 1.25
N PRO A 167 2.10 6.68 1.19
CA PRO A 167 0.99 7.62 1.35
C PRO A 167 -0.17 7.44 0.35
N ARG A 168 0.09 6.98 -0.87
CA ARG A 168 -0.97 6.74 -1.86
C ARG A 168 -1.81 5.49 -1.58
N ASN A 169 -1.28 4.58 -0.76
CA ASN A 169 -1.93 3.31 -0.43
C ASN A 169 -2.60 3.32 0.95
N ILE A 170 -2.64 4.46 1.64
CA ILE A 170 -3.37 4.64 2.89
C ILE A 170 -4.55 5.56 2.63
N LEU A 171 -5.76 5.03 2.80
CA LEU A 171 -7.02 5.75 2.62
C LEU A 171 -7.51 6.28 3.97
N LEU A 172 -7.77 7.56 4.02
CA LEU A 172 -8.34 8.26 5.18
C LEU A 172 -9.87 8.31 5.05
N ARG A 173 -10.59 8.04 6.15
CA ARG A 173 -12.04 7.93 6.19
C ARG A 173 -12.65 8.80 7.28
N GLY A 174 -12.31 10.08 7.29
CA GLY A 174 -12.71 11.00 8.36
C GLY A 174 -12.13 10.57 9.72
N GLU A 175 -13.00 10.33 10.70
CA GLU A 175 -12.58 9.90 12.06
C GLU A 175 -12.35 8.40 12.21
N ASN A 176 -12.72 7.60 11.20
CA ASN A 176 -12.46 6.16 11.24
C ASN A 176 -10.98 5.84 11.03
N PRO A 177 -10.50 4.68 11.53
CA PRO A 177 -9.14 4.24 11.27
C PRO A 177 -8.84 4.20 9.76
N PRO A 178 -7.61 4.59 9.35
CA PRO A 178 -7.18 4.46 7.96
C PRO A 178 -7.27 3.01 7.47
N ILE A 179 -7.43 2.86 6.16
CA ILE A 179 -7.43 1.56 5.49
C ILE A 179 -6.25 1.48 4.55
N LEU A 180 -5.65 0.30 4.48
CA LEU A 180 -4.57 -0.01 3.57
C LEU A 180 -5.14 -0.51 2.23
N LEU A 181 -4.71 0.13 1.16
CA LEU A 181 -5.02 -0.23 -0.23
C LEU A 181 -3.85 -1.01 -0.83
N ASP A 182 -4.09 -1.63 -1.98
CA ASP A 182 -3.07 -2.20 -2.86
C ASP A 182 -2.21 -3.32 -2.25
N PHE A 183 -2.78 -4.51 -2.23
CA PHE A 183 -2.12 -5.73 -1.77
C PHE A 183 -1.36 -6.49 -2.88
N GLY A 184 -1.16 -5.92 -4.05
CA GLY A 184 -0.44 -6.58 -5.14
C GLY A 184 1.00 -6.97 -4.81
N GLY A 185 1.59 -6.36 -3.77
CA GLY A 185 2.90 -6.69 -3.24
C GLY A 185 2.90 -7.61 -2.02
N ALA A 186 1.73 -7.82 -1.39
CA ALA A 186 1.63 -8.53 -0.13
C ALA A 186 1.96 -10.03 -0.27
N ARG A 187 2.70 -10.57 0.69
CA ARG A 187 3.16 -11.96 0.67
C ARG A 187 3.28 -12.53 2.08
N PRO A 188 3.16 -13.87 2.24
CA PRO A 188 3.65 -14.56 3.43
C PRO A 188 5.14 -14.27 3.64
N ASP A 189 5.59 -14.22 4.89
CA ASP A 189 6.99 -13.92 5.24
C ASP A 189 7.98 -15.03 4.84
N ASP A 190 7.48 -16.27 4.62
CA ASP A 190 8.21 -17.44 4.12
C ASP A 190 8.25 -17.57 2.59
N TRP A 191 7.71 -16.60 1.86
CA TRP A 191 7.67 -16.66 0.40
C TRP A 191 9.08 -16.55 -0.19
N PRO A 192 9.46 -17.44 -1.11
CA PRO A 192 10.79 -17.40 -1.70
C PRO A 192 11.05 -16.05 -2.38
N LEU A 193 12.25 -15.50 -2.12
CA LEU A 193 12.74 -14.30 -2.78
C LEU A 193 12.89 -14.57 -4.27
N ARG A 194 11.89 -14.20 -5.05
CA ARG A 194 11.98 -14.13 -6.50
C ARG A 194 11.94 -12.68 -6.92
N ARG A 195 12.59 -12.36 -8.02
CA ARG A 195 12.67 -11.00 -8.55
C ARG A 195 11.30 -10.34 -8.50
N CYS A 196 11.21 -9.19 -7.85
CA CYS A 196 10.04 -8.33 -7.90
C CYS A 196 10.39 -7.20 -8.88
N PRO A 197 9.60 -7.00 -9.94
CA PRO A 197 10.08 -6.23 -11.08
C PRO A 197 10.08 -4.75 -10.89
N VAL A 198 9.37 -4.22 -9.93
CA VAL A 198 9.15 -2.79 -9.89
C VAL A 198 9.26 -2.25 -8.49
N LEU A 199 10.35 -1.56 -8.29
CA LEU A 199 10.58 -0.73 -7.13
C LEU A 199 9.85 0.60 -7.34
N ILE A 200 8.59 0.69 -6.86
CA ILE A 200 7.82 1.91 -6.91
C ILE A 200 7.77 2.50 -5.52
N GLY A 201 8.06 3.79 -5.43
CA GLY A 201 7.96 4.54 -4.20
C GLY A 201 9.33 4.80 -3.59
N ARG A 202 10.20 5.47 -4.36
CA ARG A 202 11.46 6.03 -3.82
C ARG A 202 11.16 6.73 -2.49
N GLY A 203 12.05 6.57 -1.53
CA GLY A 203 11.88 7.09 -0.19
C GLY A 203 11.10 6.17 0.78
N TYR A 204 10.21 5.29 0.28
CA TYR A 204 9.41 4.39 1.11
C TYR A 204 9.90 2.94 1.10
N LEU A 205 10.80 2.59 0.18
CA LEU A 205 11.35 1.24 0.06
C LEU A 205 12.60 1.09 0.94
N PRO A 206 12.63 0.08 1.82
CA PRO A 206 13.82 -0.21 2.61
C PRO A 206 14.92 -0.90 1.78
N PRO A 207 16.17 -0.88 2.27
CA PRO A 207 17.33 -1.48 1.59
C PRO A 207 17.10 -2.92 1.14
N GLU A 208 16.51 -3.75 1.99
CA GLU A 208 16.29 -5.17 1.71
C GLU A 208 15.29 -5.43 0.57
N GLN A 209 14.35 -4.51 0.32
CA GLN A 209 13.49 -4.61 -0.87
C GLN A 209 14.25 -4.24 -2.13
N ILE A 210 15.10 -3.22 -2.07
CA ILE A 210 15.92 -2.75 -3.20
C ILE A 210 16.96 -3.80 -3.56
N CYS A 211 17.67 -4.33 -2.56
CA CYS A 211 18.73 -5.33 -2.73
C CYS A 211 18.20 -6.77 -2.86
N GLN A 212 16.89 -6.96 -2.81
CA GLN A 212 16.24 -8.27 -2.89
C GLN A 212 16.78 -9.27 -1.86
N SER A 213 17.07 -8.80 -0.65
CA SER A 213 17.48 -9.61 0.48
C SER A 213 16.29 -10.03 1.36
N ARG A 214 16.57 -10.76 2.45
CA ARG A 214 15.53 -11.25 3.35
C ARG A 214 14.66 -10.10 3.86
N GLN A 215 13.36 -10.26 3.72
CA GLN A 215 12.33 -9.33 4.16
C GLN A 215 11.55 -9.93 5.33
N GLY A 216 10.94 -9.05 6.14
CA GLY A 216 10.16 -9.43 7.30
C GLY A 216 9.28 -8.27 7.77
N SER A 217 8.71 -8.37 8.96
CA SER A 217 7.86 -7.33 9.55
C SER A 217 8.57 -5.97 9.63
N TRP A 218 9.88 -5.96 9.84
CA TRP A 218 10.73 -4.75 9.85
C TRP A 218 10.75 -4.00 8.51
N THR A 219 10.46 -4.68 7.40
CA THR A 219 10.35 -4.10 6.06
C THR A 219 9.15 -3.12 6.00
N ASP A 220 8.00 -3.55 6.50
CA ASP A 220 6.80 -2.71 6.57
C ASP A 220 6.93 -1.60 7.63
N VAL A 221 7.68 -1.85 8.71
CA VAL A 221 7.99 -0.83 9.72
C VAL A 221 8.73 0.35 9.10
N TYR A 222 9.77 0.08 8.28
CA TYR A 222 10.47 1.15 7.56
C TYR A 222 9.52 1.95 6.67
N ALA A 223 8.73 1.25 5.87
CA ALA A 223 7.79 1.87 4.92
C ALA A 223 6.73 2.75 5.63
N LEU A 224 6.22 2.30 6.79
CA LEU A 224 5.29 3.09 7.59
C LEU A 224 5.98 4.30 8.24
N CYS A 225 7.18 4.16 8.78
CA CYS A 225 7.95 5.28 9.33
C CYS A 225 8.27 6.33 8.26
N ALA A 226 8.63 5.91 7.04
CA ALA A 226 8.80 6.79 5.88
C ALA A 226 7.51 7.52 5.50
N THR A 227 6.39 6.81 5.55
CA THR A 227 5.05 7.37 5.30
C THR A 227 4.67 8.40 6.37
N MET A 228 4.92 8.11 7.64
CA MET A 228 4.67 9.05 8.74
C MET A 228 5.62 10.25 8.69
N TYR A 229 6.87 10.05 8.29
CA TYR A 229 7.81 11.14 8.03
C TYR A 229 7.25 12.10 6.99
N TYR A 230 6.81 11.58 5.83
CA TYR A 230 6.17 12.41 4.80
C TYR A 230 4.91 13.12 5.32
N ALA A 231 4.06 12.44 6.06
CA ALA A 231 2.83 13.04 6.60
C ALA A 231 3.11 14.18 7.58
N LEU A 232 4.19 14.10 8.36
CA LEU A 232 4.60 15.12 9.35
C LEU A 232 5.35 16.30 8.73
N THR A 233 5.99 16.11 7.59
CA THR A 233 6.92 17.10 7.02
C THR A 233 6.49 17.64 5.66
N ALA A 234 5.55 16.96 4.98
CA ALA A 234 5.20 17.14 3.57
C ALA A 234 6.42 16.99 2.62
N LYS A 235 7.52 16.40 3.11
CA LYS A 235 8.73 16.10 2.33
C LYS A 235 8.96 14.60 2.29
N GLU A 236 9.25 14.06 1.11
CA GLU A 236 9.63 12.66 1.00
C GLU A 236 10.97 12.42 1.71
N PRO A 237 11.13 11.31 2.46
CA PRO A 237 12.43 10.96 3.02
C PRO A 237 13.41 10.61 1.90
N ALA A 238 14.70 10.79 2.16
CA ALA A 238 15.75 10.41 1.22
C ALA A 238 15.67 8.93 0.86
N ASP A 239 15.92 8.62 -0.41
CA ASP A 239 15.87 7.25 -0.94
C ASP A 239 16.91 6.35 -0.25
N ALA A 240 16.52 5.13 0.11
CA ALA A 240 17.42 4.22 0.82
C ALA A 240 18.66 3.84 0.01
N LEU A 241 18.58 3.81 -1.32
CA LEU A 241 19.75 3.57 -2.17
C LEU A 241 20.74 4.74 -2.12
N GLU A 242 20.21 5.98 -2.15
CA GLU A 242 21.02 7.19 -2.01
C GLU A 242 21.71 7.23 -0.63
N ARG A 243 21.00 6.90 0.43
CA ARG A 243 21.52 6.78 1.79
C ARG A 243 22.59 5.69 1.90
N LEU A 244 22.36 4.51 1.31
CA LEU A 244 23.36 3.43 1.25
C LEU A 244 24.63 3.86 0.50
N PHE A 245 24.46 4.60 -0.59
CA PHE A 245 25.60 5.12 -1.35
C PHE A 245 26.40 6.14 -0.52
N ALA A 246 25.71 7.05 0.18
CA ALA A 246 26.38 8.02 1.07
C ALA A 246 27.18 7.29 2.17
N ALA A 247 26.57 6.31 2.85
CA ALA A 247 27.25 5.52 3.87
C ALA A 247 28.51 4.78 3.34
N LYS A 248 28.41 4.19 2.13
CA LYS A 248 29.55 3.49 1.49
C LYS A 248 30.66 4.43 1.06
N THR A 249 30.36 5.69 0.77
CA THR A 249 31.32 6.69 0.31
C THR A 249 31.82 7.62 1.42
N GLY A 250 31.47 7.33 2.69
CA GLY A 250 31.85 8.13 3.85
C GLY A 250 31.21 9.54 3.87
N LYS A 251 30.10 9.73 3.20
CA LYS A 251 29.30 10.95 3.20
C LYS A 251 28.22 10.90 4.27
N ASP A 252 27.76 12.07 4.70
CA ASP A 252 26.65 12.21 5.62
C ASP A 252 25.37 11.59 5.03
N ASP A 253 24.53 11.03 5.91
CA ASP A 253 23.22 10.50 5.53
C ASP A 253 22.32 11.66 5.03
N PRO A 254 21.83 11.61 3.78
CA PRO A 254 20.97 12.67 3.24
C PRO A 254 19.57 12.71 3.90
N LEU A 255 19.22 11.76 4.76
CA LEU A 255 17.98 11.79 5.52
C LEU A 255 18.00 12.90 6.57
N VAL A 256 17.24 13.96 6.36
CA VAL A 256 17.12 15.04 7.32
C VAL A 256 16.45 14.55 8.62
N PRO A 257 17.04 14.79 9.81
CA PRO A 257 16.40 14.43 11.07
C PRO A 257 15.01 15.05 11.19
N ILE A 258 14.00 14.20 11.51
CA ILE A 258 12.60 14.63 11.45
C ILE A 258 12.29 15.85 12.31
N ARG A 259 12.98 16.03 13.45
CA ARG A 259 12.80 17.22 14.33
C ARG A 259 13.34 18.51 13.74
N ALA A 260 14.25 18.46 12.80
CA ALA A 260 14.68 19.65 12.06
C ALA A 260 13.56 20.19 11.16
N LEU A 261 12.68 19.31 10.66
CA LEU A 261 11.54 19.69 9.83
C LEU A 261 10.24 19.82 10.62
N CYS A 262 10.10 19.12 11.73
CA CYS A 262 8.92 19.12 12.58
C CYS A 262 9.32 19.27 14.07
N PRO A 263 9.76 20.47 14.53
CA PRO A 263 10.25 20.68 15.90
C PRO A 263 9.21 20.39 17.00
N LYS A 264 7.90 20.47 16.65
CA LYS A 264 6.78 20.20 17.56
C LYS A 264 6.57 18.72 17.85
N LEU A 265 7.24 17.82 17.11
CA LEU A 265 7.16 16.38 17.37
C LEU A 265 7.91 16.04 18.66
N PRO A 266 7.28 15.38 19.65
CA PRO A 266 7.95 14.95 20.86
C PRO A 266 9.17 14.07 20.57
N ARG A 267 10.26 14.26 21.35
CA ARG A 267 11.54 13.60 21.12
C ARG A 267 11.39 12.07 21.05
N LYS A 268 10.65 11.47 21.99
CA LYS A 268 10.40 10.03 22.00
C LYS A 268 9.81 9.51 20.68
N GLN A 269 8.82 10.22 20.14
CA GLN A 269 8.17 9.84 18.88
C GLN A 269 9.10 10.03 17.68
N ALA A 270 9.88 11.11 17.70
CA ALA A 270 10.89 11.37 16.67
C ALA A 270 11.96 10.28 16.66
N ASP A 271 12.50 9.92 17.82
CA ASP A 271 13.52 8.88 17.95
C ASP A 271 13.00 7.53 17.48
N ALA A 272 11.74 7.17 17.81
CA ALA A 272 11.09 5.94 17.35
C ALA A 272 10.92 5.89 15.81
N LEU A 273 10.49 7.00 15.20
CA LEU A 273 10.35 7.09 13.73
C LEU A 273 11.71 7.02 13.03
N MET A 274 12.73 7.71 13.56
CA MET A 274 14.08 7.69 12.99
C MET A 274 14.73 6.31 13.14
N ALA A 275 14.51 5.62 14.27
CA ALA A 275 14.93 4.22 14.44
C ALA A 275 14.27 3.30 13.39
N GLY A 276 12.97 3.48 13.14
CA GLY A 276 12.25 2.74 12.07
C GLY A 276 12.80 2.99 10.66
N LEU A 277 13.46 4.14 10.44
CA LEU A 277 14.12 4.51 9.20
C LEU A 277 15.61 4.10 9.14
N SER A 278 16.10 3.32 10.09
CA SER A 278 17.46 2.79 10.03
C SER A 278 17.69 1.97 8.76
N LEU A 279 18.87 2.12 8.13
CA LEU A 279 19.29 1.27 7.01
C LEU A 279 19.54 -0.17 7.46
N ASP A 280 20.04 -0.34 8.70
CA ASP A 280 20.17 -1.65 9.33
C ASP A 280 18.79 -2.12 9.86
N SER A 281 18.30 -3.21 9.31
CA SER A 281 17.02 -3.79 9.70
C SER A 281 17.00 -4.29 11.17
N ALA A 282 18.15 -4.66 11.74
CA ALA A 282 18.26 -5.11 13.13
C ALA A 282 18.12 -3.94 14.14
N ALA A 283 18.39 -2.72 13.71
CA ALA A 283 18.23 -1.52 14.54
C ALA A 283 16.81 -0.96 14.54
N ARG A 284 15.91 -1.50 13.69
CA ARG A 284 14.50 -1.08 13.62
C ARG A 284 13.66 -1.79 14.68
N PRO A 285 12.50 -1.21 15.09
CA PRO A 285 11.46 -2.00 15.74
C PRO A 285 11.15 -3.26 14.92
N ALA A 286 11.12 -4.42 15.56
CA ALA A 286 11.02 -5.72 14.86
C ALA A 286 9.69 -5.88 14.10
N ASP A 287 8.63 -5.25 14.61
CA ASP A 287 7.27 -5.29 14.05
C ASP A 287 6.46 -4.05 14.45
N PHE A 288 5.19 -4.01 14.06
CA PHE A 288 4.31 -2.88 14.39
C PHE A 288 3.95 -2.80 15.87
N ALA A 289 3.94 -3.91 16.59
CA ALA A 289 3.69 -3.89 18.04
C ALA A 289 4.86 -3.22 18.78
N ALA A 290 6.09 -3.54 18.39
CA ALA A 290 7.29 -2.89 18.90
C ALA A 290 7.32 -1.39 18.54
N LEU A 291 6.93 -1.03 17.30
CA LEU A 291 6.83 0.38 16.88
C LEU A 291 5.74 1.13 17.67
N GLU A 292 4.57 0.53 17.89
CA GLU A 292 3.49 1.12 18.69
C GLU A 292 3.96 1.39 20.11
N SER A 293 4.63 0.44 20.73
CA SER A 293 5.20 0.58 22.08
C SER A 293 6.25 1.71 22.14
N ALA A 294 7.10 1.84 21.12
CA ALA A 294 8.09 2.92 21.05
C ALA A 294 7.44 4.30 20.92
N LEU A 295 6.39 4.43 20.07
CA LEU A 295 5.70 5.69 19.82
C LEU A 295 4.80 6.14 20.99
N TYR A 296 4.07 5.19 21.62
CA TYR A 296 3.01 5.53 22.59
C TYR A 296 3.27 5.07 24.02
N GLY A 297 4.27 4.19 24.24
CA GLY A 297 4.56 3.56 25.54
C GLY A 297 3.70 2.31 25.79
N SER A 298 4.09 1.55 26.82
CA SER A 298 3.57 0.20 27.10
C SER A 298 2.13 0.13 27.65
N LYS A 299 1.44 1.24 27.88
CA LYS A 299 0.05 1.22 28.37
C LYS A 299 -0.91 1.23 27.18
N ILE A 300 -1.35 0.07 26.76
CA ILE A 300 -2.49 -0.11 25.87
C ILE A 300 -3.74 -0.15 26.74
N PRO A 301 -4.64 0.83 26.70
CA PRO A 301 -6.03 0.58 27.07
C PRO A 301 -6.59 -0.31 25.96
N HIS A 302 -7.11 -1.48 26.31
CA HIS A 302 -7.94 -2.29 25.42
C HIS A 302 -9.19 -1.50 25.04
N PHE A 303 -9.10 -0.66 24.02
CA PHE A 303 -10.27 -0.20 23.30
C PHE A 303 -10.66 -1.33 22.35
N ALA A 304 -11.66 -2.11 22.73
CA ALA A 304 -12.35 -2.99 21.82
C ALA A 304 -13.04 -2.12 20.76
N PHE A 305 -12.33 -1.82 19.67
CA PHE A 305 -12.98 -1.27 18.47
C PHE A 305 -13.92 -2.32 17.92
N ARG A 306 -15.22 -2.07 18.06
CA ARG A 306 -16.25 -2.84 17.37
C ARG A 306 -15.96 -2.77 15.88
N ILE A 307 -15.74 -3.92 15.26
CA ILE A 307 -15.76 -4.09 13.82
C ILE A 307 -17.08 -3.49 13.32
N PRO A 308 -17.06 -2.49 12.42
CA PRO A 308 -18.32 -1.99 11.86
C PRO A 308 -19.03 -3.15 11.16
N ASN A 309 -20.28 -3.35 11.47
CA ASN A 309 -21.17 -4.45 11.03
C ASN A 309 -21.54 -4.37 9.52
N TRP A 310 -20.65 -3.91 8.64
CA TRP A 310 -20.91 -3.93 7.20
C TRP A 310 -20.65 -5.32 6.55
N CYS A 311 -19.94 -6.24 7.25
CA CYS A 311 -19.84 -7.66 6.86
C CYS A 311 -21.10 -8.48 7.15
N ALA A 312 -22.06 -7.98 7.93
CA ALA A 312 -23.21 -8.75 8.42
C ALA A 312 -24.51 -8.56 7.64
N ARG A 313 -24.48 -7.96 6.45
CA ARG A 313 -25.65 -8.00 5.54
C ARG A 313 -25.31 -8.87 4.33
N LYS A 314 -25.68 -10.15 4.48
CA LYS A 314 -25.84 -11.09 3.39
C LYS A 314 -26.93 -10.63 2.42
#